data_b9fe27ad37167856a49e1280403cb172
#
_entry.id   b9fe27ad37167856a49e1280403cb172
#
_cell.length_a   1.000
_cell.length_b   1.000
_cell.length_c   1.000
_cell.angle_alpha   90.00
_cell.angle_beta   90.00
_cell.angle_gamma   90.00
#
_symmetry.space_group_name_H-M   'P 1'
#
loop_
_entity.id
_entity.type
_entity.pdbx_description
1 polymer ?
#
loop_
_entity_poly.entity_id
_entity_poly.type
_entity_poly.pdbx_seq_one_letter_code
_entity_poly.pdbx_strand_id
1 'polypeptide(L)'
;MKQWNKVKSFLKKPYNVILLALVIVLSYLVLLPLLTILKDTVTVHNSEVMRIKGSQVGDFTWYHWIKIFADSGSANIFYKPLLNSLVCAVGPCIVAVAFGGGFAWLVTRTDMKWKGAMSTLFMFPYIMPSWTLALAWMNFFKNSTVGGAQGIFAALTGMEPPNWFAYGPLPIILVTGLHYAPFAYILIGGILRNMDANLEEAAVVLKTSKKRMMWKITVPMVMPAVLSAIILTFSSAMSSFAVPSFLGLPVRYYVLTTQLYRTLNGM
;
A
#
# COMPACT_ATOMS: atom_id res chain seq x y z
N MET A 1 -18.72 -38.41 25.08
CA MET A 1 -17.58 -39.31 24.88
C MET A 1 -16.90 -39.22 23.50
N LYS A 2 -17.62 -39.16 22.38
CA LYS A 2 -17.03 -39.12 21.03
C LYS A 2 -16.14 -37.88 20.74
N GLN A 3 -16.50 -36.72 21.26
CA GLN A 3 -15.71 -35.48 21.05
C GLN A 3 -14.40 -35.48 21.88
N TRP A 4 -14.42 -35.97 23.08
CA TRP A 4 -13.25 -36.07 23.95
C TRP A 4 -12.16 -37.00 23.37
N ASN A 5 -12.57 -38.10 22.73
CA ASN A 5 -11.63 -39.01 22.07
C ASN A 5 -10.98 -38.39 20.82
N LYS A 6 -11.70 -37.50 20.09
CA LYS A 6 -11.13 -36.75 18.99
C LYS A 6 -10.07 -35.75 19.47
N VAL A 7 -10.32 -35.03 20.57
CA VAL A 7 -9.36 -34.09 21.16
C VAL A 7 -8.11 -34.82 21.66
N LYS A 8 -8.28 -35.97 22.36
CA LYS A 8 -7.14 -36.81 22.79
C LYS A 8 -6.32 -37.34 21.60
N SER A 9 -6.97 -37.74 20.51
CA SER A 9 -6.31 -38.20 19.30
C SER A 9 -5.56 -37.07 18.59
N PHE A 10 -6.12 -35.86 18.59
CA PHE A 10 -5.49 -34.67 18.05
C PHE A 10 -4.22 -34.27 18.82
N LEU A 11 -4.29 -34.29 20.17
CA LEU A 11 -3.17 -33.95 21.05
C LEU A 11 -2.07 -35.02 21.14
N LYS A 12 -2.34 -36.25 20.70
CA LYS A 12 -1.31 -37.30 20.63
C LYS A 12 -0.26 -37.07 19.55
N LYS A 13 -0.56 -36.22 18.57
CA LYS A 13 0.36 -35.93 17.47
C LYS A 13 1.21 -34.67 17.80
N PRO A 14 2.54 -34.78 17.89
CA PRO A 14 3.39 -33.68 18.37
C PRO A 14 3.25 -32.39 17.52
N TYR A 15 3.04 -32.50 16.22
CA TYR A 15 2.84 -31.34 15.36
C TYR A 15 1.55 -30.58 15.70
N ASN A 16 0.48 -31.24 16.15
CA ASN A 16 -0.74 -30.59 16.58
C ASN A 16 -0.58 -29.82 17.88
N VAL A 17 0.25 -30.34 18.80
CA VAL A 17 0.58 -29.63 20.04
C VAL A 17 1.38 -28.39 19.76
N ILE A 18 2.38 -28.46 18.85
CA ILE A 18 3.17 -27.31 18.42
C ILE A 18 2.26 -26.29 17.73
N LEU A 19 1.38 -26.74 16.82
CA LEU A 19 0.42 -25.86 16.15
C LEU A 19 -0.49 -25.14 17.17
N LEU A 20 -1.05 -25.88 18.13
CA LEU A 20 -1.91 -25.30 19.17
C LEU A 20 -1.16 -24.28 20.03
N ALA A 21 0.07 -24.59 20.44
CA ALA A 21 0.92 -23.68 21.20
C ALA A 21 1.21 -22.40 20.40
N LEU A 22 1.57 -22.53 19.13
CA LEU A 22 1.78 -21.38 18.22
C LEU A 22 0.52 -20.52 18.07
N VAL A 23 -0.64 -21.16 17.86
CA VAL A 23 -1.92 -20.43 17.73
C VAL A 23 -2.25 -19.67 19.02
N ILE A 24 -2.06 -20.29 20.20
CA ILE A 24 -2.29 -19.62 21.49
C ILE A 24 -1.34 -18.42 21.67
N VAL A 25 -0.04 -18.63 21.44
CA VAL A 25 0.97 -17.57 21.59
C VAL A 25 0.70 -16.41 20.61
N LEU A 26 0.46 -16.72 19.33
CA LEU A 26 0.16 -15.69 18.32
C LEU A 26 -1.15 -14.98 18.61
N SER A 27 -2.19 -15.71 19.03
CA SER A 27 -3.46 -15.10 19.43
C SER A 27 -3.28 -14.15 20.62
N TYR A 28 -2.51 -14.54 21.62
CA TYR A 28 -2.21 -13.69 22.77
C TYR A 28 -1.46 -12.43 22.34
N LEU A 29 -0.39 -12.58 21.54
CA LEU A 29 0.45 -11.46 21.08
C LEU A 29 -0.28 -10.49 20.13
N VAL A 30 -1.26 -10.97 19.37
CA VAL A 30 -1.98 -10.15 18.38
C VAL A 30 -3.31 -9.65 18.95
N LEU A 31 -4.13 -10.55 19.51
CA LEU A 31 -5.49 -10.19 19.93
C LEU A 31 -5.49 -9.32 21.19
N LEU A 32 -4.59 -9.59 22.16
CA LEU A 32 -4.59 -8.83 23.40
C LEU A 32 -4.27 -7.33 23.19
N PRO A 33 -3.23 -6.92 22.44
CA PRO A 33 -3.01 -5.50 22.15
C PRO A 33 -4.17 -4.88 21.36
N LEU A 34 -4.76 -5.59 20.39
CA LEU A 34 -5.91 -5.09 19.64
C LEU A 34 -7.14 -4.86 20.53
N LEU A 35 -7.43 -5.79 21.43
CA LEU A 35 -8.54 -5.65 22.40
C LEU A 35 -8.28 -4.50 23.38
N THR A 36 -7.03 -4.31 23.82
CA THR A 36 -6.65 -3.18 24.67
C THR A 36 -6.87 -1.85 23.96
N ILE A 37 -6.39 -1.72 22.72
CA ILE A 37 -6.62 -0.53 21.90
C ILE A 37 -8.13 -0.28 21.73
N LEU A 38 -8.91 -1.28 21.38
CA LEU A 38 -10.38 -1.15 21.24
C LEU A 38 -11.03 -0.69 22.56
N LYS A 39 -10.64 -1.30 23.67
CA LYS A 39 -11.12 -0.88 24.99
C LYS A 39 -10.78 0.59 25.27
N ASP A 40 -9.54 1.00 24.98
CA ASP A 40 -9.07 2.36 25.22
C ASP A 40 -9.82 3.40 24.38
N THR A 41 -10.34 3.03 23.20
CA THR A 41 -11.15 3.96 22.39
C THR A 41 -12.51 4.30 23.01
N VAL A 42 -12.97 3.51 23.96
CA VAL A 42 -14.30 3.67 24.61
C VAL A 42 -14.21 3.89 26.12
N THR A 43 -13.01 4.09 26.66
CA THR A 43 -12.79 4.36 28.11
C THR A 43 -12.18 5.72 28.33
N VAL A 44 -12.58 6.38 29.44
CA VAL A 44 -12.04 7.68 29.86
C VAL A 44 -10.64 7.51 30.44
N HIS A 45 -9.67 8.29 29.95
CA HIS A 45 -8.30 8.34 30.46
C HIS A 45 -8.08 9.49 31.44
N ASN A 46 -7.03 9.39 32.27
CA ASN A 46 -6.66 10.41 33.28
C ASN A 46 -6.61 11.84 32.73
N SER A 47 -6.09 12.02 31.52
CA SER A 47 -5.96 13.33 30.85
C SER A 47 -7.29 13.94 30.39
N GLU A 48 -8.38 13.21 30.48
CA GLU A 48 -9.68 13.55 29.89
C GLU A 48 -10.78 13.78 30.91
N VAL A 49 -10.57 13.37 32.15
CA VAL A 49 -11.53 13.55 33.27
C VAL A 49 -11.95 15.02 33.44
N MET A 50 -11.00 15.96 33.24
CA MET A 50 -11.34 17.39 33.27
C MET A 50 -12.15 17.87 32.06
N ARG A 51 -12.11 17.18 30.97
CA ARG A 51 -12.81 17.53 29.70
C ARG A 51 -14.21 16.91 29.62
N ILE A 52 -14.39 15.77 30.25
CA ILE A 52 -15.66 15.03 30.30
C ILE A 52 -16.25 15.19 31.69
N LYS A 53 -17.09 16.22 31.86
CA LYS A 53 -17.70 16.57 33.20
C LYS A 53 -18.42 15.35 33.80
N GLY A 54 -18.07 15.02 35.04
CA GLY A 54 -18.74 13.98 35.81
C GLY A 54 -18.30 12.54 35.55
N SER A 55 -17.23 12.34 34.75
CA SER A 55 -16.67 11.01 34.49
C SER A 55 -15.50 10.67 35.38
N GLN A 56 -15.30 9.38 35.65
CA GLN A 56 -14.13 8.82 36.32
C GLN A 56 -13.28 8.03 35.32
N VAL A 57 -12.01 7.82 35.69
CA VAL A 57 -11.10 7.00 34.86
C VAL A 57 -11.64 5.57 34.72
N GLY A 58 -11.74 5.10 33.47
CA GLY A 58 -12.26 3.77 33.16
C GLY A 58 -13.75 3.74 32.82
N ASP A 59 -14.49 4.88 32.96
CA ASP A 59 -15.89 4.96 32.56
C ASP A 59 -16.02 4.79 31.04
N PHE A 60 -17.15 4.25 30.59
CA PHE A 60 -17.48 4.14 29.18
C PHE A 60 -17.75 5.50 28.56
N THR A 61 -17.18 5.77 27.38
CA THR A 61 -17.36 7.04 26.67
C THR A 61 -17.31 6.88 25.16
N TRP A 62 -18.11 7.67 24.46
CA TRP A 62 -18.01 7.88 23.02
C TRP A 62 -17.20 9.12 22.62
N TYR A 63 -16.60 9.80 23.60
CA TYR A 63 -15.89 11.08 23.41
C TYR A 63 -14.85 11.02 22.28
N HIS A 64 -14.03 9.97 22.22
CA HIS A 64 -12.98 9.83 21.21
C HIS A 64 -13.55 9.71 19.80
N TRP A 65 -14.62 8.92 19.65
CA TRP A 65 -15.30 8.71 18.37
C TRP A 65 -16.00 10.01 17.91
N ILE A 66 -16.71 10.71 18.79
CA ILE A 66 -17.34 12.00 18.49
C ILE A 66 -16.27 13.02 18.08
N LYS A 67 -15.14 13.08 18.80
CA LYS A 67 -14.04 13.99 18.50
C LYS A 67 -13.39 13.72 17.14
N ILE A 68 -13.28 12.46 16.71
CA ILE A 68 -12.71 12.10 15.41
C ILE A 68 -13.71 12.39 14.27
N PHE A 69 -15.00 12.13 14.46
CA PHE A 69 -15.97 12.15 13.36
C PHE A 69 -16.88 13.38 13.33
N ALA A 70 -17.18 13.99 14.46
CA ALA A 70 -18.20 15.02 14.56
C ALA A 70 -17.73 16.37 15.15
N ASP A 71 -16.48 16.48 15.57
CA ASP A 71 -15.93 17.73 16.09
C ASP A 71 -15.53 18.70 14.96
N SER A 72 -15.44 19.98 15.28
CA SER A 72 -14.99 21.05 14.37
C SER A 72 -13.61 20.79 13.77
N GLY A 73 -12.73 20.07 14.48
CA GLY A 73 -11.40 19.66 14.05
C GLY A 73 -11.36 18.41 13.17
N SER A 74 -12.45 17.63 13.10
CA SER A 74 -12.52 16.34 12.40
C SER A 74 -12.09 16.42 10.93
N ALA A 75 -12.41 17.53 10.27
CA ALA A 75 -12.04 17.76 8.88
C ALA A 75 -10.52 17.66 8.65
N ASN A 76 -9.71 18.24 9.55
CA ASN A 76 -8.25 18.29 9.41
C ASN A 76 -7.54 17.08 10.06
N ILE A 77 -8.17 16.47 11.08
CA ILE A 77 -7.57 15.35 11.81
C ILE A 77 -7.86 14.01 11.13
N PHE A 78 -9.04 13.86 10.54
CA PHE A 78 -9.48 12.58 9.98
C PHE A 78 -9.86 12.65 8.49
N TYR A 79 -10.83 13.48 8.10
CA TYR A 79 -11.40 13.42 6.75
C TYR A 79 -10.40 13.80 5.65
N LYS A 80 -9.64 14.87 5.85
CA LYS A 80 -8.62 15.30 4.88
C LYS A 80 -7.47 14.30 4.78
N PRO A 81 -6.87 13.80 5.89
CA PRO A 81 -5.92 12.70 5.84
C PRO A 81 -6.47 11.41 5.24
N LEU A 82 -7.74 11.09 5.47
CA LEU A 82 -8.40 9.93 4.86
C LEU A 82 -8.49 10.07 3.33
N LEU A 83 -8.97 11.22 2.84
CA LEU A 83 -9.02 11.49 1.40
C LEU A 83 -7.62 11.46 0.76
N ASN A 84 -6.65 12.05 1.43
CA ASN A 84 -5.25 12.01 0.98
C ASN A 84 -4.72 10.56 0.94
N SER A 85 -5.06 9.73 1.94
CA SER A 85 -4.69 8.31 1.95
C SER A 85 -5.33 7.56 0.80
N LEU A 86 -6.61 7.81 0.50
CA LEU A 86 -7.32 7.20 -0.62
C LEU A 86 -6.68 7.59 -1.96
N VAL A 87 -6.35 8.86 -2.15
CA VAL A 87 -5.64 9.33 -3.35
C VAL A 87 -4.27 8.64 -3.49
N CYS A 88 -3.51 8.59 -2.37
CA CYS A 88 -2.20 7.92 -2.32
C CYS A 88 -2.27 6.39 -2.29
N ALA A 89 -3.46 5.79 -2.23
CA ALA A 89 -3.66 4.35 -2.38
C ALA A 89 -4.15 3.98 -3.79
N VAL A 90 -5.11 4.74 -4.34
CA VAL A 90 -5.66 4.50 -5.68
C VAL A 90 -4.65 4.87 -6.77
N GLY A 91 -3.99 6.03 -6.63
CA GLY A 91 -2.99 6.49 -7.61
C GLY A 91 -1.89 5.47 -7.90
N PRO A 92 -1.21 4.92 -6.88
CA PRO A 92 -0.22 3.87 -7.07
C PRO A 92 -0.74 2.61 -7.75
N CYS A 93 -2.01 2.23 -7.55
CA CYS A 93 -2.61 1.09 -8.25
C CYS A 93 -2.64 1.31 -9.76
N ILE A 94 -3.01 2.52 -10.20
CA ILE A 94 -3.03 2.87 -11.61
C ILE A 94 -1.62 2.80 -12.20
N VAL A 95 -0.65 3.40 -11.51
CA VAL A 95 0.77 3.39 -11.94
C VAL A 95 1.31 1.96 -11.97
N ALA A 96 1.10 1.17 -10.91
CA ALA A 96 1.59 -0.20 -10.82
C ALA A 96 1.02 -1.11 -11.91
N VAL A 97 -0.29 -1.03 -12.16
CA VAL A 97 -0.94 -1.83 -13.22
C VAL A 97 -0.52 -1.34 -14.61
N ALA A 98 -0.44 -0.03 -14.84
CA ALA A 98 -0.02 0.51 -16.13
C ALA A 98 1.42 0.11 -16.48
N PHE A 99 2.37 0.34 -15.58
CA PHE A 99 3.77 -0.01 -15.80
C PHE A 99 4.02 -1.51 -15.71
N GLY A 100 3.52 -2.18 -14.66
CA GLY A 100 3.72 -3.61 -14.46
C GLY A 100 2.99 -4.46 -15.50
N GLY A 101 1.73 -4.13 -15.79
CA GLY A 101 0.92 -4.81 -16.82
C GLY A 101 1.44 -4.54 -18.23
N GLY A 102 1.79 -3.28 -18.53
CA GLY A 102 2.40 -2.90 -19.80
C GLY A 102 3.73 -3.64 -20.04
N PHE A 103 4.59 -3.69 -19.02
CA PHE A 103 5.86 -4.42 -19.10
C PHE A 103 5.64 -5.95 -19.21
N ALA A 104 4.66 -6.50 -18.48
CA ALA A 104 4.28 -7.91 -18.61
C ALA A 104 3.85 -8.25 -20.05
N TRP A 105 3.04 -7.39 -20.65
CA TRP A 105 2.61 -7.56 -22.04
C TRP A 105 3.80 -7.47 -23.00
N LEU A 106 4.68 -6.49 -22.86
CA LEU A 106 5.88 -6.34 -23.69
C LEU A 106 6.76 -7.59 -23.64
N VAL A 107 7.05 -8.11 -22.44
CA VAL A 107 7.92 -9.27 -22.26
C VAL A 107 7.28 -10.55 -22.85
N THR A 108 5.96 -10.69 -22.73
CA THR A 108 5.26 -11.95 -23.12
C THR A 108 4.77 -11.97 -24.56
N ARG A 109 4.43 -10.82 -25.15
CA ARG A 109 3.74 -10.71 -26.44
C ARG A 109 4.55 -10.00 -27.53
N THR A 110 5.79 -9.59 -27.25
CA THR A 110 6.68 -8.98 -28.25
C THR A 110 8.02 -9.69 -28.31
N ASP A 111 8.75 -9.53 -29.40
CA ASP A 111 10.11 -10.07 -29.58
C ASP A 111 11.17 -9.12 -29.02
N MET A 112 10.93 -8.56 -27.83
CA MET A 112 11.84 -7.63 -27.17
C MET A 112 13.20 -8.30 -26.94
N LYS A 113 14.27 -7.63 -27.36
CA LYS A 113 15.64 -8.08 -27.08
C LYS A 113 15.93 -7.94 -25.58
N TRP A 114 16.74 -8.85 -25.03
CA TRP A 114 17.21 -8.80 -23.63
C TRP A 114 16.09 -8.95 -22.57
N LYS A 115 15.00 -9.66 -22.90
CA LYS A 115 13.85 -9.89 -21.99
C LYS A 115 14.27 -10.26 -20.57
N GLY A 116 15.24 -11.17 -20.41
CA GLY A 116 15.70 -11.62 -19.11
C GLY A 116 16.36 -10.50 -18.29
N ALA A 117 17.31 -9.77 -18.89
CA ALA A 117 17.99 -8.67 -18.23
C ALA A 117 17.01 -7.54 -17.87
N MET A 118 16.11 -7.20 -18.79
CA MET A 118 15.09 -6.18 -18.54
C MET A 118 14.12 -6.59 -17.43
N SER A 119 13.70 -7.86 -17.38
CA SER A 119 12.86 -8.38 -16.31
C SER A 119 13.56 -8.33 -14.95
N THR A 120 14.85 -8.66 -14.90
CA THR A 120 15.64 -8.58 -13.66
C THR A 120 15.77 -7.13 -13.20
N LEU A 121 16.09 -6.20 -14.11
CA LEU A 121 16.16 -4.77 -13.81
C LEU A 121 14.82 -4.22 -13.31
N PHE A 122 13.72 -4.63 -13.94
CA PHE A 122 12.39 -4.18 -13.56
C PHE A 122 11.97 -4.65 -12.15
N MET A 123 12.56 -5.74 -11.64
CA MET A 123 12.30 -6.23 -10.28
C MET A 123 12.99 -5.41 -9.19
N PHE A 124 14.02 -4.64 -9.52
CA PHE A 124 14.85 -3.91 -8.54
C PHE A 124 14.06 -3.00 -7.60
N PRO A 125 13.11 -2.17 -8.07
CA PRO A 125 12.33 -1.30 -7.19
C PRO A 125 11.55 -2.05 -6.10
N TYR A 126 11.09 -3.27 -6.37
CA TYR A 126 10.33 -4.07 -5.42
C TYR A 126 11.21 -4.70 -4.34
N ILE A 127 12.46 -5.03 -4.67
CA ILE A 127 13.42 -5.62 -3.72
C ILE A 127 13.91 -4.55 -2.74
N MET A 128 13.98 -3.29 -3.17
CA MET A 128 14.40 -2.19 -2.32
C MET A 128 13.32 -1.83 -1.29
N PRO A 129 13.68 -1.47 -0.04
CA PRO A 129 12.74 -0.87 0.89
C PRO A 129 12.12 0.42 0.29
N SER A 130 10.82 0.63 0.45
CA SER A 130 10.12 1.78 -0.17
C SER A 130 10.65 3.15 0.27
N TRP A 131 11.16 3.25 1.51
CA TRP A 131 11.79 4.48 2.01
C TRP A 131 13.07 4.84 1.26
N THR A 132 13.83 3.87 0.77
CA THR A 132 15.04 4.11 -0.03
C THR A 132 14.70 4.80 -1.35
N LEU A 133 13.62 4.37 -2.02
CA LEU A 133 13.13 5.01 -3.24
C LEU A 133 12.63 6.42 -2.98
N ALA A 134 11.95 6.66 -1.84
CA ALA A 134 11.52 8.00 -1.44
C ALA A 134 12.71 8.92 -1.18
N LEU A 135 13.76 8.43 -0.51
CA LEU A 135 15.00 9.17 -0.32
C LEU A 135 15.73 9.44 -1.64
N ALA A 136 15.79 8.46 -2.54
CA ALA A 136 16.38 8.65 -3.86
C ALA A 136 15.64 9.73 -4.65
N TRP A 137 14.29 9.68 -4.66
CA TRP A 137 13.48 10.73 -5.26
C TRP A 137 13.76 12.10 -4.65
N MET A 138 13.73 12.18 -3.31
CA MET A 138 13.98 13.42 -2.58
C MET A 138 15.39 13.97 -2.89
N ASN A 139 16.44 13.17 -2.85
CA ASN A 139 17.80 13.60 -3.15
C ASN A 139 17.96 14.06 -4.60
N PHE A 140 17.24 13.45 -5.52
CA PHE A 140 17.30 13.82 -6.93
C PHE A 140 16.53 15.12 -7.22
N PHE A 141 15.31 15.25 -6.70
CA PHE A 141 14.38 16.35 -6.99
C PHE A 141 14.22 17.37 -5.86
N LYS A 142 15.09 17.37 -4.86
CA LYS A 142 15.04 18.34 -3.75
C LYS A 142 15.15 19.76 -4.28
N ASN A 143 14.32 20.64 -3.74
CA ASN A 143 14.28 22.06 -4.05
C ASN A 143 14.38 22.91 -2.78
N SER A 144 14.29 24.22 -2.89
CA SER A 144 14.40 25.21 -1.80
C SER A 144 13.34 25.05 -0.71
N THR A 145 12.22 24.38 -0.95
CA THR A 145 11.12 24.19 0.03
C THR A 145 11.56 23.49 1.32
N VAL A 146 12.49 22.54 1.24
CA VAL A 146 13.00 21.79 2.41
C VAL A 146 14.31 22.39 2.95
N GLY A 147 14.93 23.29 2.19
CA GLY A 147 16.22 23.89 2.56
C GLY A 147 17.42 22.94 2.41
N GLY A 148 18.61 23.44 2.70
CA GLY A 148 19.88 22.71 2.60
C GLY A 148 20.42 22.61 1.15
N ALA A 149 21.28 21.60 0.89
CA ALA A 149 21.90 21.42 -0.43
C ALA A 149 20.85 21.15 -1.51
N GLN A 150 21.09 21.70 -2.71
CA GLN A 150 20.24 21.46 -3.88
C GLN A 150 20.22 20.00 -4.29
N GLY A 151 19.09 19.53 -4.85
CA GLY A 151 18.97 18.20 -5.43
C GLY A 151 19.84 18.03 -6.67
N ILE A 152 20.13 16.77 -7.03
CA ILE A 152 20.95 16.42 -8.19
C ILE A 152 20.41 17.06 -9.48
N PHE A 153 19.09 17.06 -9.66
CA PHE A 153 18.44 17.68 -10.84
C PHE A 153 18.77 19.17 -10.95
N ALA A 154 18.61 19.92 -9.86
CA ALA A 154 18.92 21.35 -9.85
C ALA A 154 20.42 21.64 -10.06
N ALA A 155 21.30 20.79 -9.48
CA ALA A 155 22.75 20.92 -9.66
C ALA A 155 23.18 20.67 -11.11
N LEU A 156 22.50 19.77 -11.84
CA LEU A 156 22.83 19.43 -13.24
C LEU A 156 22.21 20.39 -14.25
N THR A 157 20.98 20.87 -14.00
CA THR A 157 20.22 21.68 -14.97
C THR A 157 20.20 23.16 -14.67
N GLY A 158 20.59 23.57 -13.46
CA GLY A 158 20.46 24.94 -12.98
C GLY A 158 19.01 25.35 -12.69
N MET A 159 18.03 24.45 -12.79
CA MET A 159 16.61 24.71 -12.59
C MET A 159 16.08 23.91 -11.38
N GLU A 160 15.35 24.57 -10.48
CA GLU A 160 14.68 23.87 -9.38
C GLU A 160 13.40 23.18 -9.87
N PRO A 161 13.19 21.90 -9.49
CA PRO A 161 11.93 21.23 -9.78
C PRO A 161 10.79 21.90 -9.00
N PRO A 162 9.59 22.00 -9.63
CA PRO A 162 8.44 22.60 -8.97
C PRO A 162 7.99 21.77 -7.76
N ASN A 163 7.43 22.43 -6.73
CA ASN A 163 7.04 21.79 -5.47
C ASN A 163 6.10 20.59 -5.66
N TRP A 164 5.13 20.69 -6.57
CA TRP A 164 4.16 19.63 -6.85
C TRP A 164 4.79 18.35 -7.43
N PHE A 165 5.98 18.47 -8.03
CA PHE A 165 6.74 17.34 -8.57
C PHE A 165 7.75 16.80 -7.55
N ALA A 166 8.37 17.68 -6.76
CA ALA A 166 9.37 17.28 -5.75
C ALA A 166 8.71 16.63 -4.52
N TYR A 167 7.57 17.17 -4.08
CA TYR A 167 6.88 16.76 -2.86
C TYR A 167 5.36 16.68 -3.04
N GLY A 168 4.69 16.00 -2.10
CA GLY A 168 3.23 15.90 -2.08
C GLY A 168 2.68 14.65 -2.74
N PRO A 169 1.41 14.69 -3.20
CA PRO A 169 0.71 13.49 -3.65
C PRO A 169 1.33 12.84 -4.90
N LEU A 170 1.78 13.65 -5.86
CA LEU A 170 2.29 13.11 -7.13
C LEU A 170 3.52 12.22 -6.94
N PRO A 171 4.61 12.67 -6.28
CA PRO A 171 5.77 11.80 -6.07
C PRO A 171 5.46 10.62 -5.15
N ILE A 172 4.55 10.76 -4.17
CA ILE A 172 4.10 9.63 -3.36
C ILE A 172 3.46 8.56 -4.26
N ILE A 173 2.58 8.97 -5.18
CA ILE A 173 1.90 8.08 -6.12
C ILE A 173 2.90 7.41 -7.07
N LEU A 174 3.83 8.18 -7.65
CA LEU A 174 4.80 7.66 -8.60
C LEU A 174 5.79 6.70 -7.94
N VAL A 175 6.39 7.10 -6.81
CA VAL A 175 7.36 6.26 -6.09
C VAL A 175 6.72 4.98 -5.59
N THR A 176 5.54 5.06 -4.96
CA THR A 176 4.82 3.88 -4.47
C THR A 176 4.34 3.00 -5.62
N GLY A 177 3.81 3.59 -6.68
CA GLY A 177 3.33 2.86 -7.85
C GLY A 177 4.46 2.13 -8.61
N LEU A 178 5.59 2.78 -8.81
CA LEU A 178 6.78 2.16 -9.42
C LEU A 178 7.39 1.08 -8.51
N HIS A 179 7.35 1.26 -7.19
CA HIS A 179 7.76 0.24 -6.23
C HIS A 179 6.93 -1.05 -6.37
N TYR A 180 5.60 -0.94 -6.56
CA TYR A 180 4.70 -2.09 -6.72
C TYR A 180 4.50 -2.54 -8.17
N ALA A 181 4.99 -1.81 -9.18
CA ALA A 181 4.88 -2.20 -10.59
C ALA A 181 5.48 -3.60 -10.88
N PRO A 182 6.63 -4.00 -10.32
CA PRO A 182 7.16 -5.36 -10.51
C PRO A 182 6.24 -6.45 -9.95
N PHE A 183 5.54 -6.16 -8.88
CA PHE A 183 4.57 -7.11 -8.32
C PHE A 183 3.37 -7.32 -9.28
N ALA A 184 2.82 -6.24 -9.83
CA ALA A 184 1.81 -6.32 -10.88
C ALA A 184 2.33 -7.06 -12.13
N TYR A 185 3.59 -6.83 -12.51
CA TYR A 185 4.27 -7.55 -13.60
C TYR A 185 4.32 -9.06 -13.36
N ILE A 186 4.65 -9.51 -12.14
CA ILE A 186 4.69 -10.95 -11.82
C ILE A 186 3.31 -11.57 -11.96
N LEU A 187 2.28 -10.96 -11.37
CA LEU A 187 0.92 -11.51 -11.37
C LEU A 187 0.32 -11.56 -12.77
N ILE A 188 0.37 -10.43 -13.48
CA ILE A 188 -0.21 -10.32 -14.83
C ILE A 188 0.62 -11.14 -15.83
N GLY A 189 1.94 -11.06 -15.75
CA GLY A 189 2.85 -11.83 -16.61
C GLY A 189 2.75 -13.33 -16.39
N GLY A 190 2.44 -13.77 -15.16
CA GLY A 190 2.15 -15.17 -14.86
C GLY A 190 0.94 -15.69 -15.65
N ILE A 191 -0.17 -14.95 -15.65
CA ILE A 191 -1.36 -15.32 -16.43
C ILE A 191 -1.06 -15.26 -17.94
N LEU A 192 -0.44 -14.16 -18.42
CA LEU A 192 -0.13 -14.01 -19.84
C LEU A 192 0.77 -15.14 -20.39
N ARG A 193 1.72 -15.63 -19.61
CA ARG A 193 2.60 -16.75 -20.01
C ARG A 193 1.87 -18.08 -20.09
N ASN A 194 0.90 -18.31 -19.21
CA ASN A 194 0.13 -19.55 -19.13
C ASN A 194 -1.15 -19.52 -20.00
N MET A 195 -1.47 -18.37 -20.60
CA MET A 195 -2.62 -18.23 -21.49
C MET A 195 -2.36 -19.00 -22.79
N ASP A 196 -3.32 -19.84 -23.18
CA ASP A 196 -3.23 -20.61 -24.43
C ASP A 196 -3.15 -19.67 -25.65
N ALA A 197 -2.06 -19.76 -26.40
CA ALA A 197 -1.84 -18.97 -27.60
C ALA A 197 -2.91 -19.25 -28.69
N ASN A 198 -3.49 -20.45 -28.68
CA ASN A 198 -4.53 -20.84 -29.64
C ASN A 198 -5.74 -19.90 -29.67
N LEU A 199 -6.08 -19.27 -28.52
CA LEU A 199 -7.17 -18.29 -28.43
C LEU A 199 -6.86 -17.02 -29.22
N GLU A 200 -5.63 -16.55 -29.13
CA GLU A 200 -5.16 -15.35 -29.86
C GLU A 200 -4.98 -15.69 -31.35
N GLU A 201 -4.44 -16.87 -31.68
CA GLU A 201 -4.27 -17.35 -33.04
C GLU A 201 -5.62 -17.55 -33.76
N ALA A 202 -6.60 -18.16 -33.11
CA ALA A 202 -7.96 -18.28 -33.63
C ALA A 202 -8.59 -16.92 -33.95
N ALA A 203 -8.38 -15.93 -33.08
CA ALA A 203 -8.84 -14.55 -33.32
C ALA A 203 -8.17 -13.91 -34.55
N VAL A 204 -6.88 -14.20 -34.80
CA VAL A 204 -6.13 -13.73 -35.95
C VAL A 204 -6.68 -14.41 -37.25
N VAL A 205 -6.93 -15.71 -37.20
CA VAL A 205 -7.54 -16.46 -38.35
C VAL A 205 -8.90 -15.87 -38.69
N LEU A 206 -9.69 -15.47 -37.68
CA LEU A 206 -10.98 -14.78 -37.85
C LEU A 206 -10.84 -13.30 -38.26
N LYS A 207 -9.65 -12.86 -38.66
CA LYS A 207 -9.35 -11.47 -39.07
C LYS A 207 -9.75 -10.40 -38.04
N THR A 208 -9.74 -10.77 -36.77
CA THR A 208 -10.03 -9.82 -35.66
C THR A 208 -8.86 -8.82 -35.50
N SER A 209 -9.17 -7.54 -35.36
CA SER A 209 -8.13 -6.53 -35.15
C SER A 209 -7.40 -6.74 -33.80
N LYS A 210 -6.08 -6.45 -33.75
CA LYS A 210 -5.26 -6.60 -32.53
C LYS A 210 -5.86 -5.87 -31.32
N LYS A 211 -6.42 -4.66 -31.52
CA LYS A 211 -7.09 -3.88 -30.47
C LYS A 211 -8.34 -4.61 -29.94
N ARG A 212 -9.15 -5.18 -30.81
CA ARG A 212 -10.37 -5.92 -30.41
C ARG A 212 -10.01 -7.22 -29.68
N MET A 213 -8.99 -7.93 -30.14
CA MET A 213 -8.45 -9.13 -29.51
C MET A 213 -7.96 -8.79 -28.09
N MET A 214 -7.15 -7.73 -27.93
CA MET A 214 -6.65 -7.31 -26.63
C MET A 214 -7.77 -7.01 -25.63
N TRP A 215 -8.79 -6.22 -26.04
CA TRP A 215 -9.85 -5.83 -25.12
C TRP A 215 -10.91 -6.91 -24.88
N LYS A 216 -11.13 -7.83 -25.83
CA LYS A 216 -12.18 -8.87 -25.70
C LYS A 216 -11.67 -10.23 -25.25
N ILE A 217 -10.37 -10.51 -25.39
CA ILE A 217 -9.78 -11.79 -25.01
C ILE A 217 -8.71 -11.59 -23.94
N THR A 218 -7.62 -10.87 -24.26
CA THR A 218 -6.45 -10.79 -23.38
C THR A 218 -6.77 -10.08 -22.05
N VAL A 219 -7.38 -8.89 -22.09
CA VAL A 219 -7.70 -8.11 -20.88
C VAL A 219 -8.67 -8.85 -19.95
N PRO A 220 -9.81 -9.42 -20.39
CA PRO A 220 -10.67 -10.20 -19.52
C PRO A 220 -9.98 -11.41 -18.88
N MET A 221 -9.10 -12.10 -19.60
CA MET A 221 -8.38 -13.24 -19.06
C MET A 221 -7.37 -12.87 -17.97
N VAL A 222 -6.71 -11.71 -18.09
CA VAL A 222 -5.77 -11.24 -17.07
C VAL A 222 -6.45 -10.47 -15.94
N MET A 223 -7.74 -10.16 -16.05
CA MET A 223 -8.48 -9.35 -15.07
C MET A 223 -8.38 -9.87 -13.63
N PRO A 224 -8.44 -11.18 -13.33
CA PRO A 224 -8.24 -11.68 -11.97
C PRO A 224 -6.87 -11.31 -11.40
N ALA A 225 -5.79 -11.36 -12.21
CA ALA A 225 -4.46 -10.95 -11.79
C ALA A 225 -4.36 -9.42 -11.58
N VAL A 226 -5.00 -8.65 -12.46
CA VAL A 226 -5.09 -7.18 -12.32
C VAL A 226 -5.81 -6.81 -11.04
N LEU A 227 -6.95 -7.42 -10.74
CA LEU A 227 -7.70 -7.18 -9.50
C LEU A 227 -6.87 -7.56 -8.27
N SER A 228 -6.18 -8.69 -8.30
CA SER A 228 -5.27 -9.11 -7.23
C SER A 228 -4.14 -8.10 -7.02
N ALA A 229 -3.52 -7.61 -8.10
CA ALA A 229 -2.48 -6.59 -8.04
C ALA A 229 -3.02 -5.27 -7.46
N ILE A 230 -4.23 -4.85 -7.86
CA ILE A 230 -4.89 -3.65 -7.32
C ILE A 230 -5.15 -3.80 -5.82
N ILE A 231 -5.78 -4.89 -5.38
CA ILE A 231 -6.15 -5.10 -3.97
C ILE A 231 -4.90 -5.08 -3.08
N LEU A 232 -3.85 -5.79 -3.47
CA LEU A 232 -2.61 -5.87 -2.69
C LEU A 232 -1.85 -4.54 -2.71
N THR A 233 -1.74 -3.86 -3.86
CA THR A 233 -1.11 -2.54 -3.95
C THR A 233 -1.88 -1.51 -3.16
N PHE A 234 -3.21 -1.50 -3.25
CA PHE A 234 -4.08 -0.60 -2.50
C PHE A 234 -3.90 -0.78 -0.99
N SER A 235 -3.97 -2.02 -0.49
CA SER A 235 -3.82 -2.33 0.93
C SER A 235 -2.44 -1.92 1.45
N SER A 236 -1.39 -2.20 0.69
CA SER A 236 -0.01 -1.85 1.04
C SER A 236 0.24 -0.34 1.00
N ALA A 237 -0.29 0.36 0.00
CA ALA A 237 -0.18 1.81 -0.12
C ALA A 237 -0.99 2.54 0.96
N MET A 238 -2.19 2.04 1.31
CA MET A 238 -3.03 2.60 2.36
C MET A 238 -2.38 2.52 3.74
N SER A 239 -1.62 1.46 4.01
CA SER A 239 -0.88 1.27 5.27
C SER A 239 0.54 1.86 5.23
N SER A 240 0.98 2.42 4.10
CA SER A 240 2.32 2.98 3.95
C SER A 240 2.52 4.21 4.84
N PHE A 241 3.60 4.22 5.61
CA PHE A 241 4.06 5.37 6.40
C PHE A 241 5.31 6.00 5.77
N ALA A 242 6.25 5.18 5.34
CA ALA A 242 7.59 5.63 4.99
C ALA A 242 7.61 6.63 3.81
N VAL A 243 7.00 6.31 2.68
CA VAL A 243 7.02 7.21 1.50
C VAL A 243 6.29 8.52 1.78
N PRO A 244 5.08 8.53 2.39
CA PRO A 244 4.41 9.78 2.77
C PRO A 244 5.17 10.60 3.82
N SER A 245 5.96 9.99 4.70
CA SER A 245 6.73 10.73 5.69
C SER A 245 7.88 11.53 5.04
N PHE A 246 8.56 10.99 4.04
CA PHE A 246 9.63 11.71 3.35
C PHE A 246 9.10 12.74 2.33
N LEU A 247 8.05 12.41 1.60
CA LEU A 247 7.59 13.21 0.47
C LEU A 247 6.35 14.06 0.77
N GLY A 248 5.61 13.78 1.84
CA GLY A 248 4.40 14.48 2.23
C GLY A 248 4.61 15.46 3.37
N LEU A 249 5.31 15.06 4.45
CA LEU A 249 5.50 15.92 5.65
C LEU A 249 6.11 17.28 5.32
N PRO A 250 7.12 17.41 4.45
CA PRO A 250 7.74 18.71 4.15
C PRO A 250 6.76 19.76 3.63
N VAL A 251 5.71 19.33 2.93
CA VAL A 251 4.67 20.20 2.36
C VAL A 251 3.34 20.12 3.12
N ARG A 252 3.36 19.58 4.34
CA ARG A 252 2.18 19.41 5.19
C ARG A 252 1.04 18.61 4.54
N TYR A 253 1.40 17.69 3.66
CA TYR A 253 0.46 16.74 3.06
C TYR A 253 0.41 15.48 3.90
N TYR A 254 -0.61 15.38 4.75
CA TYR A 254 -0.77 14.27 5.69
C TYR A 254 -1.71 13.21 5.14
N VAL A 255 -1.29 11.96 5.22
CA VAL A 255 -2.11 10.76 5.09
C VAL A 255 -2.43 10.23 6.49
N LEU A 256 -3.36 9.27 6.64
CA LEU A 256 -3.77 8.77 7.96
C LEU A 256 -2.61 8.28 8.81
N THR A 257 -1.67 7.55 8.23
CA THR A 257 -0.49 7.03 8.95
C THR A 257 0.43 8.13 9.46
N THR A 258 0.70 9.15 8.66
CA THR A 258 1.52 10.29 9.07
C THR A 258 0.79 11.25 10.01
N GLN A 259 -0.53 11.38 9.88
CA GLN A 259 -1.36 12.14 10.80
C GLN A 259 -1.41 11.47 12.17
N LEU A 260 -1.56 10.14 12.23
CA LEU A 260 -1.50 9.38 13.48
C LEU A 260 -0.15 9.60 14.19
N TYR A 261 0.96 9.44 13.44
CA TYR A 261 2.30 9.66 13.96
C TYR A 261 2.47 11.07 14.54
N ARG A 262 2.00 12.09 13.80
CA ARG A 262 2.03 13.48 14.26
C ARG A 262 1.24 13.69 15.55
N THR A 263 0.05 13.14 15.64
CA THR A 263 -0.82 13.26 16.81
C THR A 263 -0.20 12.59 18.05
N LEU A 264 0.43 11.43 17.86
CA LEU A 264 1.11 10.71 18.97
C LEU A 264 2.36 11.43 19.47
N ASN A 265 3.10 12.13 18.61
CA ASN A 265 4.33 12.82 18.98
C ASN A 265 4.11 14.30 19.35
N GLY A 266 2.87 14.77 19.39
CA GLY A 266 2.53 16.14 19.78
C GLY A 266 3.02 17.22 18.80
N MET A 267 3.28 16.88 17.53
CA MET A 267 3.80 17.77 16.49
C MET A 267 2.68 18.51 15.73
#